data_c44cf520f86aa5aff4cdc6b6d0037e40
#
_entry.id   c44cf520f86aa5aff4cdc6b6d0037e40
#
_cell.length_a   1.000
_cell.length_b   1.000
_cell.length_c   1.000
_cell.angle_alpha   90.00
_cell.angle_beta   90.00
_cell.angle_gamma   90.00
#
_symmetry.space_group_name_H-M   'P 1'
#
loop_
_entity.id
_entity.type
_entity.pdbx_description
1 polymer ?
#
loop_
_entity_poly.entity_id
_entity_poly.type
_entity_poly.pdbx_seq_one_letter_code
_entity_poly.pdbx_strand_id
1 'polypeptide(L)'
;ECLAKPGKRMQPGTKVSFGDGTLTAVVDETLEDGNKFVTFYYDTETLYEKLDEFGKMPLPPYITKQLEDQSQYQTVYAKELGSAAAPTAGLHFTPELMDTIRSKGVGIAEVTLHVGLGTFRPVQEDEITDHKMHSEWYSISEETAQRIRDTKAAGHRVIAVGTTSCRT
;
A
#
# COMPACT_ATOMS: atom_id res chain seq x y z
N GLU A 1 -6.46 12.43 -0.09
CA GLU A 1 -7.56 11.65 0.50
C GLU A 1 -7.00 10.76 1.61
N CYS A 2 -7.72 10.66 2.76
CA CYS A 2 -7.26 9.87 3.90
C CYS A 2 -8.43 9.35 4.75
N LEU A 3 -8.12 8.33 5.58
CA LEU A 3 -8.96 7.90 6.69
C LEU A 3 -8.59 8.72 7.95
N ALA A 4 -9.58 9.25 8.65
CA ALA A 4 -9.36 10.03 9.87
C ALA A 4 -10.15 9.47 11.06
N LYS A 5 -9.47 9.32 12.20
CA LYS A 5 -10.09 8.92 13.49
C LYS A 5 -9.76 9.91 14.58
N PRO A 6 -10.74 10.26 15.45
CA PRO A 6 -12.17 9.88 15.38
C PRO A 6 -12.92 10.74 14.34
N GLY A 7 -13.66 10.09 13.45
CA GLY A 7 -14.33 10.76 12.31
C GLY A 7 -15.28 11.89 12.73
N LYS A 8 -15.93 11.76 13.90
CA LYS A 8 -16.84 12.80 14.44
C LYS A 8 -16.15 14.12 14.78
N ARG A 9 -14.85 14.11 15.08
CA ARG A 9 -14.07 15.31 15.39
C ARG A 9 -13.39 15.91 14.16
N MET A 10 -13.24 15.12 13.11
CA MET A 10 -12.57 15.52 11.86
C MET A 10 -13.61 16.02 10.85
N GLN A 11 -14.23 17.17 11.18
CA GLN A 11 -15.20 17.81 10.29
C GLN A 11 -14.51 18.85 9.40
N PRO A 12 -15.10 19.22 8.26
CA PRO A 12 -14.60 20.30 7.41
C PRO A 12 -14.25 21.56 8.22
N GLY A 13 -13.07 22.12 7.94
CA GLY A 13 -12.51 23.26 8.67
C GLY A 13 -11.68 22.88 9.91
N THR A 14 -11.67 21.61 10.33
CA THR A 14 -10.84 21.17 11.47
C THR A 14 -9.36 21.26 11.09
N LYS A 15 -8.58 21.94 11.94
CA LYS A 15 -7.12 22.00 11.88
C LYS A 15 -6.51 20.90 12.75
N VAL A 16 -5.52 20.20 12.19
CA VAL A 16 -4.70 19.21 12.90
C VAL A 16 -3.25 19.62 12.82
N SER A 17 -2.53 19.49 13.92
CA SER A 17 -1.10 19.77 14.01
C SER A 17 -0.35 18.50 14.40
N PHE A 18 0.77 18.23 13.76
CA PHE A 18 1.63 17.08 14.00
C PHE A 18 2.97 17.53 14.55
N GLY A 19 3.53 16.71 15.46
CA GLY A 19 4.83 16.98 16.06
C GLY A 19 4.90 18.36 16.73
N ASP A 20 5.87 19.14 16.31
CA ASP A 20 6.13 20.51 16.79
C ASP A 20 5.30 21.60 16.06
N GLY A 21 4.42 21.20 15.15
CA GLY A 21 3.58 22.12 14.37
C GLY A 21 4.14 22.46 12.99
N THR A 22 5.27 21.91 12.58
CA THR A 22 5.85 22.12 11.25
C THR A 22 5.08 21.37 10.16
N LEU A 23 4.27 20.39 10.53
CA LEU A 23 3.26 19.79 9.67
C LEU A 23 1.87 20.06 10.22
N THR A 24 1.02 20.68 9.42
CA THR A 24 -0.40 20.87 9.75
C THR A 24 -1.29 20.40 8.63
N ALA A 25 -2.53 20.08 8.95
CA ALA A 25 -3.54 19.72 7.96
C ALA A 25 -4.88 20.39 8.27
N VAL A 26 -5.62 20.70 7.23
CA VAL A 26 -7.00 21.18 7.32
C VAL A 26 -7.89 20.17 6.63
N VAL A 27 -8.98 19.77 7.28
CA VAL A 27 -10.00 18.93 6.66
C VAL A 27 -10.83 19.81 5.74
N ASP A 28 -10.80 19.52 4.45
CA ASP A 28 -11.54 20.29 3.44
C ASP A 28 -12.96 19.73 3.26
N GLU A 29 -13.08 18.41 3.13
CA GLU A 29 -14.34 17.76 2.81
C GLU A 29 -14.42 16.35 3.44
N THR A 30 -15.66 15.91 3.68
CA THR A 30 -15.98 14.51 4.01
C THR A 30 -16.70 13.88 2.84
N LEU A 31 -16.12 12.83 2.29
CA LEU A 31 -16.70 12.09 1.17
C LEU A 31 -17.85 11.18 1.63
N GLU A 32 -18.69 10.76 0.69
CA GLU A 32 -19.83 9.87 0.96
C GLU A 32 -19.41 8.56 1.65
N ASP A 33 -18.24 8.05 1.31
CA ASP A 33 -17.66 6.85 1.89
C ASP A 33 -16.99 7.09 3.27
N GLY A 34 -17.02 8.33 3.79
CA GLY A 34 -16.47 8.73 5.08
C GLY A 34 -14.97 9.06 5.05
N ASN A 35 -14.29 8.93 3.91
CA ASN A 35 -12.95 9.45 3.72
C ASN A 35 -12.95 10.98 3.83
N LYS A 36 -11.77 11.53 4.05
CA LYS A 36 -11.58 12.99 4.14
C LYS A 36 -10.62 13.44 3.04
N PHE A 37 -10.97 14.54 2.38
CA PHE A 37 -9.96 15.34 1.72
C PHE A 37 -9.34 16.28 2.74
N VAL A 38 -8.00 16.35 2.73
CA VAL A 38 -7.24 17.23 3.61
C VAL A 38 -6.17 17.94 2.82
N THR A 39 -5.96 19.21 3.12
CA THR A 39 -4.83 19.98 2.61
C THR A 39 -3.75 20.04 3.68
N PHE A 40 -2.53 19.62 3.32
CA PHE A 40 -1.37 19.69 4.18
C PHE A 40 -0.59 20.98 3.96
N TYR A 41 -0.06 21.53 5.05
CA TYR A 41 0.86 22.66 5.07
C TYR A 41 2.13 22.22 5.80
N TYR A 42 3.28 22.41 5.18
CA TYR A 42 4.59 21.94 5.65
C TYR A 42 5.70 22.90 5.19
N ASP A 43 6.85 22.82 5.84
CA ASP A 43 8.01 23.71 5.66
C ASP A 43 9.19 23.03 4.92
N THR A 44 8.99 21.82 4.41
CA THR A 44 9.97 21.03 3.63
C THR A 44 9.69 21.13 2.13
N GLU A 45 10.61 20.62 1.29
CA GLU A 45 10.41 20.60 -0.16
C GLU A 45 9.24 19.70 -0.57
N THR A 46 9.05 18.57 0.13
CA THR A 46 7.99 17.59 -0.15
C THR A 46 7.22 17.21 1.11
N LEU A 47 5.94 16.84 0.93
CA LEU A 47 5.15 16.25 2.01
C LEU A 47 5.75 14.93 2.51
N TYR A 48 6.40 14.16 1.63
CA TYR A 48 6.97 12.86 1.98
C TYR A 48 8.03 12.98 3.08
N GLU A 49 8.86 14.02 3.07
CA GLU A 49 9.84 14.28 4.14
C GLU A 49 9.18 14.40 5.52
N LYS A 50 8.05 15.12 5.59
CA LYS A 50 7.27 15.23 6.82
C LYS A 50 6.54 13.95 7.20
N LEU A 51 6.09 13.18 6.22
CA LEU A 51 5.50 11.86 6.48
C LEU A 51 6.54 10.85 6.99
N ASP A 52 7.79 10.94 6.52
CA ASP A 52 8.89 10.12 7.05
C ASP A 52 9.26 10.53 8.49
N GLU A 53 9.23 11.83 8.79
CA GLU A 53 9.53 12.35 10.14
C GLU A 53 8.46 11.99 11.17
N PHE A 54 7.18 12.19 10.86
CA PHE A 54 6.07 12.05 11.82
C PHE A 54 5.22 10.80 11.59
N GLY A 55 5.31 10.19 10.41
CA GLY A 55 4.50 9.06 10.01
C GLY A 55 4.88 7.77 10.73
N LYS A 56 3.91 6.89 10.82
CA LYS A 56 4.12 5.51 11.29
C LYS A 56 3.57 4.55 10.27
N MET A 57 4.27 3.45 10.06
CA MET A 57 3.80 2.37 9.18
C MET A 57 2.42 1.89 9.64
N PRO A 58 1.39 1.95 8.77
CA PRO A 58 0.08 1.42 9.10
C PRO A 58 0.15 -0.10 9.20
N LEU A 59 -0.06 -0.61 10.40
CA LEU A 59 -0.07 -2.05 10.67
C LEU A 59 -1.51 -2.56 10.76
N PRO A 60 -1.76 -3.81 10.36
CA PRO A 60 -3.05 -4.46 10.60
C PRO A 60 -3.41 -4.46 12.09
N PRO A 61 -4.71 -4.39 12.44
CA PRO A 61 -5.16 -4.24 13.83
C PRO A 61 -4.72 -5.37 14.79
N TYR A 62 -4.41 -6.55 14.25
CA TYR A 62 -3.92 -7.68 15.04
C TYR A 62 -2.45 -7.56 15.43
N ILE A 63 -1.68 -6.65 14.82
CA ILE A 63 -0.31 -6.34 15.21
C ILE A 63 -0.37 -5.17 16.20
N THR A 64 -0.22 -5.48 17.48
CA THR A 64 -0.29 -4.50 18.57
C THR A 64 1.07 -3.96 18.99
N LYS A 65 2.14 -4.71 18.70
CA LYS A 65 3.52 -4.29 18.99
C LYS A 65 3.94 -3.21 17.99
N GLN A 66 4.45 -2.10 18.49
CA GLN A 66 5.09 -1.10 17.62
C GLN A 66 6.40 -1.67 17.06
N LEU A 67 6.64 -1.42 15.78
CA LEU A 67 7.91 -1.76 15.15
C LEU A 67 8.98 -0.77 15.59
N GLU A 68 10.13 -1.29 16.03
CA GLU A 68 11.34 -0.50 16.28
C GLU A 68 11.96 -0.03 14.96
N ASP A 69 11.89 -0.90 13.95
CA ASP A 69 12.33 -0.64 12.59
C ASP A 69 11.13 -0.83 11.63
N GLN A 70 10.66 0.25 11.04
CA GLN A 70 9.51 0.26 10.13
C GLN A 70 9.80 -0.52 8.83
N SER A 71 11.07 -0.67 8.43
CA SER A 71 11.46 -1.42 7.24
C SER A 71 11.11 -2.91 7.32
N GLN A 72 10.94 -3.44 8.54
CA GLN A 72 10.51 -4.83 8.75
C GLN A 72 9.12 -5.14 8.21
N TYR A 73 8.28 -4.12 8.00
CA TYR A 73 6.94 -4.28 7.43
C TYR A 73 6.87 -3.78 5.98
N GLN A 74 7.98 -3.90 5.26
CA GLN A 74 8.06 -3.62 3.82
C GLN A 74 8.87 -4.69 3.11
N THR A 75 8.56 -4.95 1.84
CA THR A 75 9.30 -5.93 1.04
C THR A 75 10.64 -5.35 0.58
N VAL A 76 11.65 -6.23 0.44
CA VAL A 76 12.99 -5.85 -0.04
C VAL A 76 13.01 -5.37 -1.50
N TYR A 77 11.91 -5.55 -2.22
CA TYR A 77 11.76 -5.13 -3.61
C TYR A 77 10.77 -3.97 -3.80
N ALA A 78 10.30 -3.34 -2.73
CA ALA A 78 9.45 -2.15 -2.84
C ALA A 78 10.23 -0.99 -3.47
N LYS A 79 9.65 -0.33 -4.47
CA LYS A 79 10.27 0.77 -5.21
C LYS A 79 9.36 1.99 -5.32
N GLU A 80 8.08 1.75 -5.68
CA GLU A 80 7.15 2.81 -6.01
C GLU A 80 6.34 3.23 -4.78
N LEU A 81 6.36 4.53 -4.47
CA LEU A 81 5.54 5.11 -3.41
C LEU A 81 4.09 5.27 -3.87
N GLY A 82 3.13 5.17 -2.94
CA GLY A 82 1.71 5.47 -3.20
C GLY A 82 0.72 4.38 -2.79
N SER A 83 1.18 3.21 -2.35
CA SER A 83 0.31 2.16 -1.82
C SER A 83 0.02 2.39 -0.33
N ALA A 84 -1.24 2.21 0.07
CA ALA A 84 -1.64 2.28 1.48
C ALA A 84 -1.29 1.01 2.28
N ALA A 85 -0.94 -0.10 1.62
CA ALA A 85 -0.63 -1.36 2.29
C ALA A 85 0.56 -2.08 1.63
N ALA A 86 1.38 -2.75 2.44
CA ALA A 86 2.47 -3.59 1.97
C ALA A 86 1.95 -4.98 1.54
N PRO A 87 2.57 -5.63 0.52
CA PRO A 87 2.24 -6.99 0.10
C PRO A 87 2.83 -8.01 1.08
N THR A 88 2.09 -8.31 2.16
CA THR A 88 2.60 -9.06 3.32
C THR A 88 3.14 -10.46 3.00
N ALA A 89 2.62 -11.13 1.98
CA ALA A 89 3.20 -12.40 1.51
C ALA A 89 4.65 -12.26 1.01
N GLY A 90 5.04 -11.06 0.58
CA GLY A 90 6.38 -10.75 0.11
C GLY A 90 7.39 -10.48 1.23
N LEU A 91 6.96 -10.28 2.48
CA LEU A 91 7.84 -10.02 3.61
C LEU A 91 8.78 -11.20 3.93
N HIS A 92 8.44 -12.39 3.48
CA HIS A 92 9.28 -13.59 3.64
C HIS A 92 10.48 -13.63 2.68
N PHE A 93 10.51 -12.78 1.66
CA PHE A 93 11.63 -12.73 0.72
C PHE A 93 12.75 -11.88 1.30
N THR A 94 13.95 -12.46 1.32
CA THR A 94 15.20 -11.73 1.56
C THR A 94 15.99 -11.63 0.26
N PRO A 95 16.97 -10.70 0.16
CA PRO A 95 17.86 -10.64 -1.01
C PRO A 95 18.51 -11.99 -1.31
N GLU A 96 18.99 -12.71 -0.28
CA GLU A 96 19.64 -14.01 -0.41
C GLU A 96 18.68 -15.09 -0.92
N LEU A 97 17.42 -15.08 -0.47
CA LEU A 97 16.41 -15.99 -0.97
C LEU A 97 16.10 -15.71 -2.45
N MET A 98 15.98 -14.44 -2.83
CA MET A 98 15.75 -14.05 -4.22
C MET A 98 16.91 -14.47 -5.11
N ASP A 99 18.16 -14.33 -4.65
CA ASP A 99 19.33 -14.79 -5.40
C ASP A 99 19.40 -16.34 -5.50
N THR A 100 19.00 -17.02 -4.44
CA THR A 100 18.85 -18.48 -4.46
C THR A 100 17.83 -18.95 -5.48
N ILE A 101 16.70 -18.25 -5.58
CA ILE A 101 15.65 -18.53 -6.57
C ILE A 101 16.20 -18.33 -8.00
N ARG A 102 16.88 -17.20 -8.25
CA ARG A 102 17.52 -16.91 -9.54
C ARG A 102 18.57 -17.95 -9.93
N SER A 103 19.40 -18.38 -8.97
CA SER A 103 20.45 -19.40 -9.23
C SER A 103 19.89 -20.77 -9.62
N LYS A 104 18.64 -21.04 -9.27
CA LYS A 104 17.90 -22.25 -9.69
C LYS A 104 17.25 -22.12 -11.07
N GLY A 105 17.50 -21.04 -11.80
CA GLY A 105 16.92 -20.77 -13.11
C GLY A 105 15.46 -20.29 -13.07
N VAL A 106 14.96 -19.91 -11.90
CA VAL A 106 13.59 -19.37 -11.79
C VAL A 106 13.62 -17.86 -12.03
N GLY A 107 12.84 -17.41 -13.00
CA GLY A 107 12.68 -15.99 -13.32
C GLY A 107 11.84 -15.28 -12.25
N ILE A 108 12.24 -14.07 -11.89
CA ILE A 108 11.46 -13.17 -11.04
C ILE A 108 11.01 -11.99 -11.89
N ALA A 109 9.73 -11.67 -11.85
CA ALA A 109 9.13 -10.52 -12.51
C ALA A 109 8.34 -9.70 -11.50
N GLU A 110 8.38 -8.40 -11.64
CA GLU A 110 7.77 -7.46 -10.71
C GLU A 110 6.53 -6.81 -11.34
N VAL A 111 5.53 -6.52 -10.52
CA VAL A 111 4.35 -5.75 -10.87
C VAL A 111 4.10 -4.71 -9.78
N THR A 112 3.49 -3.59 -10.12
CA THR A 112 3.13 -2.55 -9.16
C THR A 112 1.62 -2.48 -9.04
N LEU A 113 1.12 -2.51 -7.80
CA LEU A 113 -0.28 -2.25 -7.47
C LEU A 113 -0.32 -1.20 -6.35
N HIS A 114 -1.05 -0.12 -6.57
CA HIS A 114 -1.32 0.86 -5.52
C HIS A 114 -2.59 0.46 -4.79
N VAL A 115 -2.42 -0.25 -3.68
CA VAL A 115 -3.52 -0.68 -2.83
C VAL A 115 -4.17 0.54 -2.18
N GLY A 116 -5.47 0.71 -2.41
CA GLY A 116 -6.22 1.84 -1.91
C GLY A 116 -6.68 1.70 -0.45
N LEU A 117 -7.23 2.79 0.10
CA LEU A 117 -7.73 2.85 1.48
C LEU A 117 -8.86 1.85 1.76
N GLY A 118 -9.56 1.38 0.73
CA GLY A 118 -10.63 0.39 0.84
C GLY A 118 -10.19 -0.95 1.46
N THR A 119 -8.89 -1.29 1.35
CA THR A 119 -8.35 -2.53 1.95
C THR A 119 -8.44 -2.57 3.48
N PHE A 120 -8.57 -1.42 4.14
CA PHE A 120 -8.69 -1.31 5.59
C PHE A 120 -10.15 -1.29 6.07
N ARG A 121 -11.11 -1.38 5.16
CA ARG A 121 -12.53 -1.39 5.48
C ARG A 121 -13.03 -2.81 5.64
N PRO A 122 -13.76 -3.12 6.73
CA PRO A 122 -14.48 -4.38 6.82
C PRO A 122 -15.52 -4.47 5.72
N VAL A 123 -15.71 -5.67 5.17
CA VAL A 123 -16.88 -5.97 4.33
C VAL A 123 -18.11 -5.80 5.20
N GLN A 124 -19.09 -5.05 4.73
CA GLN A 124 -20.33 -4.73 5.47
C GLN A 124 -21.55 -5.45 4.89
N GLU A 125 -21.42 -5.96 3.67
CA GLU A 125 -22.47 -6.68 2.97
C GLU A 125 -22.57 -8.12 3.48
N ASP A 126 -23.79 -8.58 3.73
CA ASP A 126 -24.07 -9.96 4.12
C ASP A 126 -23.89 -10.94 2.94
N GLU A 127 -24.21 -10.47 1.72
CA GLU A 127 -24.05 -11.24 0.48
C GLU A 127 -22.82 -10.77 -0.30
N ILE A 128 -21.93 -11.70 -0.63
CA ILE A 128 -20.66 -11.39 -1.32
C ILE A 128 -20.86 -10.77 -2.71
N THR A 129 -21.99 -11.08 -3.35
CA THR A 129 -22.36 -10.53 -4.67
C THR A 129 -22.69 -9.05 -4.63
N ASP A 130 -23.08 -8.52 -3.48
CA ASP A 130 -23.42 -7.12 -3.29
C ASP A 130 -22.20 -6.25 -2.98
N HIS A 131 -21.09 -6.90 -2.62
CA HIS A 131 -19.83 -6.22 -2.33
C HIS A 131 -19.22 -5.59 -3.59
N LYS A 132 -19.14 -4.27 -3.60
CA LYS A 132 -18.47 -3.51 -4.67
C LYS A 132 -16.97 -3.44 -4.40
N MET A 133 -16.20 -4.17 -5.19
CA MET A 133 -14.75 -4.06 -5.17
C MET A 133 -14.31 -2.68 -5.64
N HIS A 134 -13.45 -2.03 -4.84
CA HIS A 134 -12.83 -0.76 -5.23
C HIS A 134 -11.82 -0.97 -6.36
N SER A 135 -11.66 0.06 -7.19
CA SER A 135 -10.65 0.08 -8.24
C SER A 135 -9.30 0.46 -7.66
N GLU A 136 -8.25 -0.13 -8.20
CA GLU A 136 -6.87 0.16 -7.83
C GLU A 136 -6.04 0.36 -9.10
N TRP A 137 -5.07 1.26 -9.01
CA TRP A 137 -4.14 1.49 -10.11
C TRP A 137 -3.04 0.43 -10.10
N TYR A 138 -2.72 -0.13 -11.26
CA TYR A 138 -1.64 -1.08 -11.40
C TYR A 138 -0.77 -0.77 -12.63
N SER A 139 0.44 -1.30 -12.62
CA SER A 139 1.37 -1.24 -13.75
C SER A 139 2.11 -2.54 -13.93
N ILE A 140 2.18 -2.99 -15.18
CA ILE A 140 2.97 -4.12 -15.63
C ILE A 140 3.84 -3.62 -16.79
N SER A 141 5.17 -3.79 -16.69
CA SER A 141 6.06 -3.47 -17.81
C SER A 141 5.84 -4.43 -18.97
N GLU A 142 6.10 -3.97 -20.21
CA GLU A 142 6.02 -4.83 -21.38
C GLU A 142 6.98 -6.03 -21.26
N GLU A 143 8.15 -5.84 -20.67
CA GLU A 143 9.11 -6.93 -20.39
C GLU A 143 8.48 -7.99 -19.48
N THR A 144 7.87 -7.58 -18.36
CA THR A 144 7.19 -8.50 -17.43
C THR A 144 6.05 -9.23 -18.12
N ALA A 145 5.22 -8.51 -18.89
CA ALA A 145 4.11 -9.09 -19.63
C ALA A 145 4.61 -10.12 -20.67
N GLN A 146 5.69 -9.81 -21.40
CA GLN A 146 6.27 -10.73 -22.38
C GLN A 146 6.83 -11.99 -21.70
N ARG A 147 7.57 -11.84 -20.60
CA ARG A 147 8.09 -12.98 -19.82
C ARG A 147 6.99 -13.91 -19.34
N ILE A 148 5.85 -13.36 -18.90
CA ILE A 148 4.68 -14.15 -18.50
C ILE A 148 4.14 -14.94 -19.69
N ARG A 149 3.98 -14.30 -20.86
CA ARG A 149 3.52 -14.96 -22.10
C ARG A 149 4.45 -16.09 -22.52
N ASP A 150 5.74 -15.83 -22.57
CA ASP A 150 6.77 -16.80 -22.99
C ASP A 150 6.83 -18.00 -22.03
N THR A 151 6.76 -17.76 -20.73
CA THR A 151 6.74 -18.80 -19.70
C THR A 151 5.54 -19.73 -19.88
N LYS A 152 4.35 -19.15 -20.13
CA LYS A 152 3.13 -19.94 -20.38
C LYS A 152 3.21 -20.69 -21.72
N ALA A 153 3.72 -20.06 -22.77
CA ALA A 153 3.88 -20.68 -24.09
C ALA A 153 4.86 -21.87 -24.08
N ALA A 154 5.90 -21.79 -23.22
CA ALA A 154 6.84 -22.88 -22.99
C ALA A 154 6.30 -24.02 -22.09
N GLY A 155 5.04 -23.93 -21.63
CA GLY A 155 4.43 -24.93 -20.76
C GLY A 155 4.91 -24.86 -19.30
N HIS A 156 5.58 -23.78 -18.90
CA HIS A 156 6.06 -23.60 -17.55
C HIS A 156 5.02 -22.87 -16.67
N ARG A 157 5.28 -22.88 -15.36
CA ARG A 157 4.38 -22.27 -14.38
C ARG A 157 4.72 -20.80 -14.17
N VAL A 158 3.68 -19.98 -14.06
CA VAL A 158 3.73 -18.63 -13.52
C VAL A 158 3.12 -18.68 -12.13
N ILE A 159 3.83 -18.17 -11.14
CA ILE A 159 3.44 -18.20 -9.72
C ILE A 159 3.30 -16.76 -9.24
N ALA A 160 2.09 -16.36 -8.88
CA ALA A 160 1.84 -15.09 -8.23
C ALA A 160 2.08 -15.23 -6.71
N VAL A 161 2.89 -14.34 -6.14
CA VAL A 161 3.16 -14.30 -4.71
C VAL A 161 2.34 -13.18 -4.07
N GLY A 162 1.35 -13.60 -3.29
CA GLY A 162 0.41 -12.70 -2.61
C GLY A 162 -0.78 -12.27 -3.46
N THR A 163 -1.81 -11.79 -2.77
CA THR A 163 -3.05 -11.32 -3.41
C THR A 163 -2.82 -10.10 -4.30
N THR A 164 -1.85 -9.25 -3.96
CA THR A 164 -1.43 -8.11 -4.78
C THR A 164 -1.04 -8.56 -6.19
N SER A 165 -0.10 -9.50 -6.30
CA SER A 165 0.35 -10.02 -7.60
C SER A 165 -0.73 -10.83 -8.33
N CYS A 166 -1.62 -11.48 -7.58
CA CYS A 166 -2.71 -12.27 -8.16
C CYS A 166 -3.80 -11.38 -8.74
N ARG A 167 -4.01 -10.19 -8.16
CA ARG A 167 -5.02 -9.22 -8.58
C ARG A 167 -4.57 -8.38 -9.79
N THR A 168 -3.26 -8.11 -9.90
CA THR A 168 -2.65 -7.42 -11.03
C THR A 168 -2.62 -8.30 -12.28
#